data_ba6b4df2b3232d8152f0d3cd32bbdd67
#
_entry.id   ba6b4df2b3232d8152f0d3cd32bbdd67
#
_cell.length_a   1.000
_cell.length_b   1.000
_cell.length_c   1.000
_cell.angle_alpha   90.00
_cell.angle_beta   90.00
_cell.angle_gamma   90.00
#
_symmetry.space_group_name_H-M   'P 1'
#
loop_
_entity.id
_entity.type
_entity.pdbx_description
1 polymer ?
#
loop_
_entity_poly.entity_id
_entity_poly.type
_entity_poly.pdbx_seq_one_letter_code
_entity_poly.pdbx_strand_id
1 'polypeptide(L)'
;MAQEVDGTHGTTVLSVVIPMYNEEEALPALVNRLRPVLDGLGAGYEVVAVDDGSRDRTAELLAAFRLGWPELRVIGLRRNSGHQAALTAGLDRAVGAYVVSLDADCQDPPEKIPEMLALAREQGLDVVYGVRADRSSDSAFKRWTAGGYYRLLRRLAGPSVPAHAGDFRLLSRAAVDALKALPDQQRVYRLLVPWLGFPSGQVRYERELRSAGRTKYPLGRMILLAADSITGFSAAPLRLATWLGGGAFVVCLGLLVYTFTGYALGHTVPGWTSLLTAVVFIGAVQLVCVGLLGEYVARIYTAVQNRPAYYVGHDTADGAGEQPSAPRPVPRSRTRAEP
;
A
#
# COMPACT_ATOMS: atom_id res chain seq x y z
N MET A 1 13.21 21.29 -33.46
CA MET A 1 12.60 22.57 -33.10
C MET A 1 12.26 22.50 -31.63
N ALA A 2 13.17 23.02 -30.80
CA ALA A 2 12.99 23.08 -29.36
C ALA A 2 12.03 24.24 -29.04
N GLN A 3 10.92 23.95 -28.35
CA GLN A 3 10.09 25.00 -27.76
C GLN A 3 10.77 25.47 -26.47
N GLU A 4 11.29 26.68 -26.51
CA GLU A 4 11.58 27.48 -25.34
C GLU A 4 10.28 27.68 -24.57
N VAL A 5 10.21 27.13 -23.36
CA VAL A 5 9.17 27.45 -22.38
C VAL A 5 9.65 28.64 -21.57
N ASP A 6 8.94 29.72 -21.78
CA ASP A 6 9.09 31.03 -21.15
C ASP A 6 9.03 30.92 -19.62
N GLY A 7 9.99 31.58 -18.94
CA GLY A 7 10.17 31.51 -17.51
C GLY A 7 9.24 32.46 -16.75
N THR A 8 8.89 32.06 -15.54
CA THR A 8 8.84 32.80 -14.27
C THR A 8 7.80 32.27 -13.27
N HIS A 9 7.53 30.95 -13.28
CA HIS A 9 7.15 30.23 -12.06
C HIS A 9 8.00 28.98 -12.05
N GLY A 10 9.00 28.88 -11.16
CA GLY A 10 9.93 27.78 -11.10
C GLY A 10 9.17 26.44 -11.05
N THR A 11 9.27 25.68 -12.14
CA THR A 11 8.63 24.37 -12.25
C THR A 11 9.11 23.51 -11.10
N THR A 12 8.23 23.11 -10.20
CA THR A 12 8.54 22.18 -9.10
C THR A 12 9.05 20.88 -9.71
N VAL A 13 10.32 20.59 -9.51
CA VAL A 13 10.97 19.41 -10.03
C VAL A 13 10.67 18.20 -9.16
N LEU A 14 10.66 18.42 -7.83
CA LEU A 14 10.55 17.35 -6.84
C LEU A 14 9.44 17.67 -5.83
N SER A 15 8.55 16.72 -5.58
CA SER A 15 7.66 16.71 -4.42
C SER A 15 8.13 15.63 -3.44
N VAL A 16 8.23 15.96 -2.15
CA VAL A 16 8.50 14.97 -1.09
C VAL A 16 7.21 14.79 -0.29
N VAL A 17 6.59 13.63 -0.39
CA VAL A 17 5.35 13.30 0.31
C VAL A 17 5.65 12.54 1.59
N ILE A 18 5.16 13.06 2.72
CA ILE A 18 5.46 12.52 4.05
C ILE A 18 4.15 12.32 4.82
N PRO A 19 3.64 11.09 4.90
CA PRO A 19 2.51 10.79 5.78
C PRO A 19 2.94 10.78 7.23
N MET A 20 2.15 11.40 8.11
CA MET A 20 2.46 11.60 9.54
C MET A 20 1.25 11.27 10.41
N TYR A 21 1.49 10.61 11.53
CA TYR A 21 0.49 10.38 12.57
C TYR A 21 1.13 10.27 13.93
N ASN A 22 0.96 11.29 14.78
CA ASN A 22 1.58 11.40 16.12
C ASN A 22 3.12 11.29 16.06
N GLU A 23 3.74 12.21 15.31
CA GLU A 23 5.19 12.25 15.04
C GLU A 23 5.84 13.49 15.67
N GLU A 24 5.29 14.04 16.77
CA GLU A 24 5.82 15.24 17.43
C GLU A 24 7.29 15.11 17.86
N GLU A 25 7.73 13.88 18.23
CA GLU A 25 9.11 13.61 18.65
C GLU A 25 10.07 13.52 17.46
N ALA A 26 9.64 12.97 16.33
CA ALA A 26 10.48 12.73 15.15
C ALA A 26 10.57 13.94 14.21
N LEU A 27 9.51 14.75 14.15
CA LEU A 27 9.36 15.83 13.19
C LEU A 27 10.49 16.88 13.21
N PRO A 28 10.99 17.36 14.38
CA PRO A 28 12.11 18.31 14.38
C PRO A 28 13.39 17.73 13.77
N ALA A 29 13.69 16.46 14.07
CA ALA A 29 14.87 15.79 13.52
C ALA A 29 14.75 15.61 12.00
N LEU A 30 13.56 15.23 11.53
CA LEU A 30 13.27 15.09 10.10
C LEU A 30 13.46 16.41 9.35
N VAL A 31 12.87 17.50 9.84
CA VAL A 31 12.99 18.83 9.20
C VAL A 31 14.44 19.29 9.14
N ASN A 32 15.18 19.12 10.23
CA ASN A 32 16.61 19.49 10.29
C ASN A 32 17.51 18.71 9.33
N ARG A 33 17.13 17.48 8.96
CA ARG A 33 17.86 16.66 7.98
C ARG A 33 17.38 16.89 6.55
N LEU A 34 16.08 16.93 6.36
CA LEU A 34 15.46 16.99 5.02
C LEU A 34 15.70 18.33 4.34
N ARG A 35 15.48 19.46 5.07
CA ARG A 35 15.57 20.79 4.49
C ARG A 35 16.91 21.10 3.86
N PRO A 36 18.08 20.89 4.52
CA PRO A 36 19.38 21.15 3.90
C PRO A 36 19.65 20.31 2.65
N VAL A 37 19.13 19.07 2.60
CA VAL A 37 19.24 18.20 1.44
C VAL A 37 18.48 18.76 0.26
N LEU A 38 17.23 19.23 0.49
CA LEU A 38 16.38 19.77 -0.56
C LEU A 38 16.88 21.15 -1.03
N ASP A 39 17.28 22.03 -0.12
CA ASP A 39 17.87 23.33 -0.44
C ASP A 39 19.15 23.17 -1.29
N GLY A 40 19.92 22.10 -1.06
CA GLY A 40 21.13 21.75 -1.81
C GLY A 40 20.89 21.17 -3.20
N LEU A 41 19.65 20.83 -3.59
CA LEU A 41 19.34 20.26 -4.91
C LEU A 41 19.51 21.25 -6.07
N GLY A 42 19.48 22.57 -5.80
CA GLY A 42 19.53 23.61 -6.84
C GLY A 42 18.34 23.56 -7.82
N ALA A 43 17.23 22.93 -7.45
CA ALA A 43 16.03 22.79 -8.25
C ALA A 43 14.78 23.07 -7.38
N GLY A 44 13.71 23.56 -7.99
CA GLY A 44 12.46 23.83 -7.28
C GLY A 44 11.87 22.55 -6.68
N TYR A 45 11.47 22.62 -5.42
CA TYR A 45 10.87 21.50 -4.70
C TYR A 45 9.67 21.95 -3.87
N GLU A 46 8.84 20.99 -3.46
CA GLU A 46 7.84 21.12 -2.41
C GLU A 46 7.92 19.94 -1.44
N VAL A 47 7.52 20.15 -0.21
CA VAL A 47 7.32 19.10 0.78
C VAL A 47 5.84 19.05 1.12
N VAL A 48 5.19 17.91 0.87
CA VAL A 48 3.79 17.67 1.15
C VAL A 48 3.68 16.82 2.40
N ALA A 49 3.59 17.48 3.56
CA ALA A 49 3.35 16.82 4.83
C ALA A 49 1.85 16.54 5.01
N VAL A 50 1.49 15.27 5.16
CA VAL A 50 0.09 14.85 5.33
C VAL A 50 -0.12 14.39 6.75
N ASP A 51 -0.79 15.21 7.55
CA ASP A 51 -1.21 14.86 8.91
C ASP A 51 -2.48 14.01 8.88
N ASP A 52 -2.36 12.75 9.24
CA ASP A 52 -3.46 11.77 9.27
C ASP A 52 -4.32 11.89 10.54
N GLY A 53 -4.67 13.12 10.91
CA GLY A 53 -5.52 13.42 12.07
C GLY A 53 -4.80 13.12 13.39
N SER A 54 -3.57 13.61 13.56
CA SER A 54 -2.80 13.48 14.80
C SER A 54 -3.53 14.06 16.00
N ARG A 55 -3.20 13.53 17.19
CA ARG A 55 -3.77 13.93 18.46
C ARG A 55 -2.75 14.55 19.42
N ASP A 56 -1.49 14.56 19.01
CA ASP A 56 -0.36 15.19 19.66
C ASP A 56 -0.07 16.57 19.03
N ARG A 57 1.11 17.11 19.28
CA ARG A 57 1.51 18.43 18.77
C ARG A 57 2.02 18.43 17.32
N THR A 58 1.86 17.33 16.56
CA THR A 58 2.34 17.23 15.18
C THR A 58 1.79 18.36 14.31
N ALA A 59 0.46 18.60 14.34
CA ALA A 59 -0.18 19.65 13.55
C ALA A 59 0.34 21.06 13.91
N GLU A 60 0.53 21.34 15.21
CA GLU A 60 1.06 22.62 15.70
C GLU A 60 2.51 22.84 15.22
N LEU A 61 3.34 21.81 15.31
CA LEU A 61 4.73 21.85 14.85
C LEU A 61 4.83 22.07 13.33
N LEU A 62 4.00 21.39 12.55
CA LEU A 62 3.93 21.59 11.10
C LEU A 62 3.56 23.03 10.74
N ALA A 63 2.57 23.61 11.43
CA ALA A 63 2.18 25.01 11.24
C ALA A 63 3.33 25.97 11.59
N ALA A 64 4.08 25.70 12.67
CA ALA A 64 5.22 26.50 13.07
C ALA A 64 6.39 26.41 12.07
N PHE A 65 6.73 25.20 11.60
CA PHE A 65 7.79 25.01 10.60
C PHE A 65 7.46 25.70 9.28
N ARG A 66 6.19 25.68 8.86
CA ARG A 66 5.74 26.33 7.62
C ARG A 66 6.01 27.84 7.59
N LEU A 67 5.98 28.52 8.72
CA LEU A 67 6.29 29.97 8.79
C LEU A 67 7.70 30.30 8.31
N GLY A 68 8.66 29.39 8.51
CA GLY A 68 10.06 29.54 8.09
C GLY A 68 10.42 28.70 6.86
N TRP A 69 9.49 27.95 6.28
CA TRP A 69 9.72 27.03 5.16
C TRP A 69 8.54 27.08 4.18
N PRO A 70 8.52 28.06 3.25
CA PRO A 70 7.39 28.27 2.32
C PRO A 70 7.08 27.07 1.42
N GLU A 71 8.09 26.25 1.11
CA GLU A 71 7.96 25.02 0.32
C GLU A 71 7.25 23.89 1.07
N LEU A 72 7.02 24.03 2.39
CA LEU A 72 6.28 23.08 3.20
C LEU A 72 4.78 23.31 3.04
N ARG A 73 4.10 22.42 2.33
CA ARG A 73 2.66 22.32 2.23
C ARG A 73 2.13 21.32 3.27
N VAL A 74 1.15 21.72 4.04
CA VAL A 74 0.53 20.89 5.08
C VAL A 74 -0.88 20.54 4.68
N ILE A 75 -1.19 19.24 4.66
CA ILE A 75 -2.52 18.70 4.40
C ILE A 75 -2.97 17.96 5.66
N GLY A 76 -4.03 18.42 6.31
CA GLY A 76 -4.63 17.75 7.44
C GLY A 76 -5.86 16.93 7.05
N LEU A 77 -5.87 15.65 7.39
CA LEU A 77 -7.04 14.78 7.20
C LEU A 77 -8.03 14.97 8.36
N ARG A 78 -9.32 14.82 8.09
CA ARG A 78 -10.38 14.98 9.11
C ARG A 78 -10.34 13.94 10.23
N ARG A 79 -9.75 12.79 9.97
CA ARG A 79 -9.59 11.67 10.92
C ARG A 79 -8.42 10.79 10.51
N ASN A 80 -7.93 9.98 11.42
CA ASN A 80 -6.99 8.93 11.06
C ASN A 80 -7.63 7.98 10.05
N SER A 81 -7.08 7.97 8.86
CA SER A 81 -7.51 7.16 7.70
C SER A 81 -6.50 6.06 7.36
N GLY A 82 -5.34 6.09 8.02
CA GLY A 82 -4.24 5.14 7.87
C GLY A 82 -3.17 5.60 6.88
N HIS A 83 -1.96 5.09 7.08
CA HIS A 83 -0.74 5.49 6.37
C HIS A 83 -0.90 5.52 4.83
N GLN A 84 -1.51 4.48 4.25
CA GLN A 84 -1.68 4.40 2.79
C GLN A 84 -2.69 5.45 2.26
N ALA A 85 -3.70 5.80 3.04
CA ALA A 85 -4.65 6.85 2.71
C ALA A 85 -4.00 8.24 2.78
N ALA A 86 -3.17 8.48 3.81
CA ALA A 86 -2.39 9.71 3.94
C ALA A 86 -1.37 9.84 2.79
N LEU A 87 -0.66 8.76 2.44
CA LEU A 87 0.23 8.73 1.29
C LEU A 87 -0.53 9.03 -0.02
N THR A 88 -1.72 8.45 -0.20
CA THR A 88 -2.59 8.74 -1.35
C THR A 88 -2.95 10.23 -1.42
N ALA A 89 -3.34 10.83 -0.28
CA ALA A 89 -3.69 12.24 -0.22
C ALA A 89 -2.54 13.16 -0.64
N GLY A 90 -1.31 12.79 -0.25
CA GLY A 90 -0.10 13.51 -0.65
C GLY A 90 0.22 13.33 -2.14
N LEU A 91 0.21 12.09 -2.64
CA LEU A 91 0.46 11.80 -4.06
C LEU A 91 -0.57 12.47 -4.98
N ASP A 92 -1.84 12.51 -4.57
CA ASP A 92 -2.90 13.15 -5.34
C ASP A 92 -2.68 14.67 -5.50
N ARG A 93 -1.97 15.31 -4.57
CA ARG A 93 -1.73 16.75 -4.52
C ARG A 93 -0.31 17.17 -4.88
N ALA A 94 0.61 16.25 -4.94
CA ALA A 94 1.98 16.50 -5.37
C ALA A 94 2.02 16.97 -6.83
N VAL A 95 2.77 18.06 -7.12
CA VAL A 95 2.85 18.70 -8.44
C VAL A 95 4.19 18.50 -9.13
N GLY A 96 5.24 18.06 -8.43
CA GLY A 96 6.59 17.87 -8.97
C GLY A 96 6.67 16.88 -10.12
N ALA A 97 7.64 17.05 -11.01
CA ALA A 97 7.93 16.12 -12.10
C ALA A 97 8.33 14.73 -11.56
N TYR A 98 8.96 14.70 -10.41
CA TYR A 98 9.24 13.50 -9.63
C TYR A 98 8.63 13.63 -8.24
N VAL A 99 8.20 12.51 -7.67
CA VAL A 99 7.61 12.47 -6.34
C VAL A 99 8.32 11.41 -5.51
N VAL A 100 8.86 11.81 -4.35
CA VAL A 100 9.45 10.90 -3.37
C VAL A 100 8.47 10.69 -2.22
N SER A 101 8.23 9.44 -1.84
CA SER A 101 7.57 9.09 -0.58
C SER A 101 8.62 8.79 0.49
N LEU A 102 8.45 9.37 1.67
CA LEU A 102 9.37 9.26 2.81
C LEU A 102 8.58 9.10 4.11
N ASP A 103 9.00 8.16 4.97
CA ASP A 103 8.39 8.01 6.30
C ASP A 103 8.93 9.07 7.29
N ALA A 104 8.10 9.52 8.22
CA ALA A 104 8.46 10.57 9.16
C ALA A 104 9.41 10.13 10.29
N ASP A 105 9.64 8.82 10.46
CA ASP A 105 10.39 8.23 11.60
C ASP A 105 11.92 8.30 11.46
N CYS A 106 12.43 9.01 10.45
CA CYS A 106 13.86 9.19 10.14
C CYS A 106 14.66 7.89 9.93
N GLN A 107 14.00 6.75 9.66
CA GLN A 107 14.68 5.49 9.39
C GLN A 107 15.23 5.41 7.97
N ASP A 108 14.59 6.11 7.06
CA ASP A 108 14.97 6.22 5.66
C ASP A 108 15.73 7.55 5.48
N PRO A 109 16.99 7.52 4.98
CA PRO A 109 17.84 8.71 4.94
C PRO A 109 17.42 9.66 3.81
N PRO A 110 16.98 10.90 4.12
CA PRO A 110 16.64 11.88 3.10
C PRO A 110 17.83 12.26 2.22
N GLU A 111 19.06 12.06 2.70
CA GLU A 111 20.32 12.30 2.00
C GLU A 111 20.46 11.44 0.73
N LYS A 112 19.65 10.39 0.58
CA LYS A 112 19.60 9.55 -0.62
C LYS A 112 18.69 10.09 -1.73
N ILE A 113 17.89 11.09 -1.45
CA ILE A 113 16.97 11.70 -2.43
C ILE A 113 17.71 12.24 -3.67
N PRO A 114 18.85 12.99 -3.53
CA PRO A 114 19.62 13.46 -4.68
C PRO A 114 20.13 12.32 -5.57
N GLU A 115 20.62 11.22 -4.96
CA GLU A 115 21.11 10.05 -5.67
C GLU A 115 19.98 9.36 -6.45
N MET A 116 18.78 9.22 -5.83
CA MET A 116 17.60 8.65 -6.48
C MET A 116 17.16 9.50 -7.67
N LEU A 117 17.14 10.82 -7.53
CA LEU A 117 16.76 11.75 -8.58
C LEU A 117 17.76 11.73 -9.74
N ALA A 118 19.06 11.71 -9.45
CA ALA A 118 20.13 11.61 -10.46
C ALA A 118 19.98 10.30 -11.25
N LEU A 119 19.85 9.17 -10.54
CA LEU A 119 19.69 7.85 -11.16
C LEU A 119 18.45 7.80 -12.08
N ALA A 120 17.32 8.36 -11.62
CA ALA A 120 16.09 8.40 -12.43
C ALA A 120 16.29 9.19 -13.72
N ARG A 121 16.98 10.34 -13.66
CA ARG A 121 17.22 11.20 -14.82
C ARG A 121 18.23 10.60 -15.79
N GLU A 122 19.33 10.08 -15.28
CA GLU A 122 20.42 9.52 -16.09
C GLU A 122 20.01 8.27 -16.87
N GLN A 123 19.21 7.42 -16.24
CA GLN A 123 18.78 6.14 -16.82
C GLN A 123 17.35 6.15 -17.38
N GLY A 124 16.64 7.28 -17.31
CA GLY A 124 15.26 7.38 -17.79
C GLY A 124 14.30 6.46 -17.02
N LEU A 125 14.48 6.33 -15.69
CA LEU A 125 13.68 5.46 -14.84
C LEU A 125 12.45 6.21 -14.32
N ASP A 126 11.32 5.50 -14.30
CA ASP A 126 10.08 6.01 -13.72
C ASP A 126 9.96 5.69 -12.22
N VAL A 127 10.67 4.67 -11.74
CA VAL A 127 10.62 4.24 -10.34
C VAL A 127 12.02 3.99 -9.83
N VAL A 128 12.39 4.61 -8.70
CA VAL A 128 13.63 4.27 -7.98
C VAL A 128 13.29 3.86 -6.56
N TYR A 129 13.62 2.63 -6.20
CA TYR A 129 13.38 2.09 -4.86
C TYR A 129 14.57 2.36 -3.96
N GLY A 130 14.30 2.87 -2.74
CA GLY A 130 15.24 2.76 -1.64
C GLY A 130 15.24 1.32 -1.11
N VAL A 131 16.39 0.67 -1.13
CA VAL A 131 16.55 -0.73 -0.70
C VAL A 131 17.53 -0.80 0.46
N ARG A 132 17.11 -1.41 1.55
CA ARG A 132 17.94 -1.58 2.76
C ARG A 132 19.06 -2.59 2.51
N ALA A 133 20.32 -2.15 2.75
CA ALA A 133 21.51 -2.95 2.44
C ALA A 133 21.73 -4.13 3.39
N ASP A 134 21.32 -4.03 4.68
CA ASP A 134 21.61 -5.06 5.68
C ASP A 134 20.39 -5.48 6.51
N ARG A 135 20.32 -6.78 6.80
CA ARG A 135 19.40 -7.46 7.72
C ARG A 135 20.11 -8.30 8.78
N SER A 136 21.36 -8.02 9.07
CA SER A 136 22.13 -8.80 10.06
C SER A 136 21.49 -8.81 11.45
N SER A 137 20.68 -7.77 11.79
CA SER A 137 19.98 -7.66 13.08
C SER A 137 18.68 -8.45 13.20
N ASP A 138 18.14 -9.03 12.10
CA ASP A 138 16.89 -9.77 12.15
C ASP A 138 17.12 -11.24 12.56
N SER A 139 16.31 -11.73 13.52
CA SER A 139 16.35 -13.13 13.94
C SER A 139 16.09 -14.10 12.77
N ALA A 140 16.69 -15.31 12.81
CA ALA A 140 16.55 -16.35 11.77
C ALA A 140 15.07 -16.66 11.46
N PHE A 141 14.20 -16.63 12.48
CA PHE A 141 12.76 -16.85 12.34
C PHE A 141 12.08 -15.72 11.54
N LYS A 142 12.42 -14.45 11.84
CA LYS A 142 11.91 -13.29 11.09
C LYS A 142 12.36 -13.30 9.63
N ARG A 143 13.61 -13.72 9.35
CA ARG A 143 14.12 -13.88 7.98
C ARG A 143 13.39 -14.97 7.21
N TRP A 144 13.11 -16.11 7.83
CA TRP A 144 12.41 -17.23 7.20
C TRP A 144 10.95 -16.89 6.89
N THR A 145 10.21 -16.30 7.85
CA THR A 145 8.81 -15.88 7.67
C THR A 145 8.70 -14.75 6.63
N ALA A 146 9.58 -13.77 6.67
CA ALA A 146 9.64 -12.71 5.66
C ALA A 146 9.99 -13.28 4.27
N GLY A 147 10.94 -14.23 4.18
CA GLY A 147 11.28 -14.92 2.92
C GLY A 147 10.09 -15.68 2.33
N GLY A 148 9.29 -16.35 3.16
CA GLY A 148 8.04 -17.01 2.77
C GLY A 148 7.00 -15.99 2.26
N TYR A 149 6.78 -14.92 2.99
CA TYR A 149 5.88 -13.83 2.61
C TYR A 149 6.28 -13.18 1.27
N TYR A 150 7.55 -12.80 1.08
CA TYR A 150 8.00 -12.22 -0.19
C TYR A 150 7.98 -13.21 -1.37
N ARG A 151 8.15 -14.51 -1.11
CA ARG A 151 8.00 -15.55 -2.14
C ARG A 151 6.55 -15.67 -2.59
N LEU A 152 5.63 -15.59 -1.64
CA LEU A 152 4.20 -15.57 -1.90
C LEU A 152 3.81 -14.29 -2.65
N LEU A 153 4.26 -13.11 -2.21
CA LEU A 153 4.01 -11.84 -2.89
C LEU A 153 4.51 -11.85 -4.35
N ARG A 154 5.71 -12.40 -4.61
CA ARG A 154 6.23 -12.53 -5.98
C ARG A 154 5.38 -13.45 -6.85
N ARG A 155 4.75 -14.47 -6.27
CA ARG A 155 3.80 -15.32 -7.01
C ARG A 155 2.48 -14.63 -7.30
N LEU A 156 2.05 -13.70 -6.46
CA LEU A 156 0.76 -13.02 -6.55
C LEU A 156 0.82 -11.71 -7.34
N ALA A 157 1.87 -10.92 -7.16
CA ALA A 157 2.05 -9.60 -7.76
C ALA A 157 3.10 -9.56 -8.92
N GLY A 158 3.68 -10.72 -9.26
CA GLY A 158 4.71 -10.83 -10.31
C GLY A 158 6.15 -10.69 -9.81
N PRO A 159 7.14 -10.98 -10.66
CA PRO A 159 8.57 -11.07 -10.29
C PRO A 159 9.22 -9.72 -9.98
N SER A 160 8.56 -8.60 -10.29
CA SER A 160 9.12 -7.25 -10.23
C SER A 160 9.14 -6.63 -8.83
N VAL A 161 8.62 -7.29 -7.79
CA VAL A 161 8.63 -6.74 -6.42
C VAL A 161 10.03 -6.88 -5.84
N PRO A 162 10.80 -5.77 -5.66
CA PRO A 162 12.11 -5.87 -5.03
C PRO A 162 11.95 -6.39 -3.60
N ALA A 163 12.72 -7.44 -3.26
CA ALA A 163 12.80 -7.87 -1.88
C ALA A 163 13.40 -6.70 -1.08
N HIS A 164 12.71 -6.27 -0.01
CA HIS A 164 13.18 -5.23 0.91
C HIS A 164 12.94 -3.77 0.49
N ALA A 165 12.21 -3.48 -0.60
CA ALA A 165 11.73 -2.13 -0.87
C ALA A 165 10.70 -1.71 0.21
N GLY A 166 11.00 -0.61 0.90
CA GLY A 166 10.09 0.08 1.82
C GLY A 166 9.09 0.96 1.08
N ASP A 167 8.49 1.89 1.80
CA ASP A 167 7.68 2.96 1.21
C ASP A 167 8.56 4.15 0.74
N PHE A 168 9.88 4.12 1.01
CA PHE A 168 10.87 5.05 0.47
C PHE A 168 11.13 4.76 -1.00
N ARG A 169 10.57 5.59 -1.87
CA ARG A 169 10.70 5.46 -3.33
C ARG A 169 10.53 6.80 -4.04
N LEU A 170 11.16 6.93 -5.18
CA LEU A 170 10.95 8.04 -6.12
C LEU A 170 10.11 7.52 -7.29
N LEU A 171 9.13 8.31 -7.69
CA LEU A 171 8.21 8.04 -8.80
C LEU A 171 8.26 9.19 -9.79
N SER A 172 8.26 8.92 -11.11
CA SER A 172 8.04 9.94 -12.13
C SER A 172 6.58 10.42 -12.12
N ARG A 173 6.31 11.56 -12.72
CA ARG A 173 4.96 12.05 -12.92
C ARG A 173 4.08 11.03 -13.64
N ALA A 174 4.60 10.37 -14.66
CA ALA A 174 3.88 9.33 -15.40
C ALA A 174 3.47 8.16 -14.49
N ALA A 175 4.37 7.71 -13.60
CA ALA A 175 4.05 6.65 -12.65
C ALA A 175 3.01 7.09 -11.62
N VAL A 176 3.10 8.34 -11.11
CA VAL A 176 2.11 8.90 -10.18
C VAL A 176 0.74 9.03 -10.84
N ASP A 177 0.68 9.54 -12.07
CA ASP A 177 -0.59 9.71 -12.78
C ASP A 177 -1.23 8.37 -13.13
N ALA A 178 -0.44 7.35 -13.48
CA ALA A 178 -0.92 5.98 -13.63
C ALA A 178 -1.50 5.41 -12.33
N LEU A 179 -0.86 5.66 -11.17
CA LEU A 179 -1.39 5.27 -9.87
C LEU A 179 -2.69 6.00 -9.52
N LYS A 180 -2.80 7.29 -9.86
CA LYS A 180 -4.02 8.08 -9.66
C LYS A 180 -5.19 7.56 -10.50
N ALA A 181 -4.91 7.07 -11.71
CA ALA A 181 -5.93 6.55 -12.62
C ALA A 181 -6.53 5.20 -12.15
N LEU A 182 -5.87 4.49 -11.23
CA LEU A 182 -6.40 3.24 -10.69
C LEU A 182 -7.65 3.48 -9.84
N PRO A 183 -8.72 2.69 -10.02
CA PRO A 183 -9.97 2.83 -9.27
C PRO A 183 -9.87 2.30 -7.84
N ASP A 184 -8.72 1.74 -7.45
CA ASP A 184 -8.52 1.12 -6.15
C ASP A 184 -8.66 2.13 -5.01
N GLN A 185 -9.57 1.84 -4.08
CA GLN A 185 -9.80 2.66 -2.89
C GLN A 185 -8.81 2.37 -1.76
N GLN A 186 -8.44 1.10 -1.61
CA GLN A 186 -7.43 0.64 -0.66
C GLN A 186 -6.13 0.36 -1.42
N ARG A 187 -5.35 1.40 -1.65
CA ARG A 187 -4.09 1.32 -2.39
C ARG A 187 -2.97 0.79 -1.48
N VAL A 188 -2.37 -0.33 -1.85
CA VAL A 188 -1.15 -0.83 -1.23
C VAL A 188 0.00 -0.59 -2.20
N TYR A 189 0.64 0.57 -2.11
CA TYR A 189 1.64 1.03 -3.07
C TYR A 189 2.82 0.08 -3.23
N ARG A 190 3.18 -0.65 -2.18
CA ARG A 190 4.22 -1.69 -2.25
C ARG A 190 3.95 -2.77 -3.28
N LEU A 191 2.69 -3.01 -3.62
CA LEU A 191 2.25 -4.00 -4.60
C LEU A 191 1.85 -3.34 -5.93
N LEU A 192 1.19 -2.19 -5.87
CA LEU A 192 0.70 -1.49 -7.07
C LEU A 192 1.83 -0.95 -7.94
N VAL A 193 2.87 -0.33 -7.33
CA VAL A 193 3.97 0.26 -8.08
C VAL A 193 4.73 -0.79 -8.93
N PRO A 194 5.16 -1.94 -8.37
CA PRO A 194 5.75 -2.99 -9.20
C PRO A 194 4.80 -3.61 -10.21
N TRP A 195 3.50 -3.69 -9.89
CA TRP A 195 2.47 -4.24 -10.77
C TRP A 195 2.28 -3.40 -12.04
N LEU A 196 2.47 -2.08 -11.96
CA LEU A 196 2.40 -1.19 -13.13
C LEU A 196 3.52 -1.46 -14.15
N GLY A 197 4.65 -2.08 -13.75
CA GLY A 197 5.69 -2.52 -14.67
C GLY A 197 6.56 -1.41 -15.27
N PHE A 198 6.61 -0.24 -14.66
CA PHE A 198 7.47 0.86 -15.10
C PHE A 198 8.96 0.52 -14.99
N PRO A 199 9.83 1.09 -15.87
CA PRO A 199 11.27 1.00 -15.73
C PRO A 199 11.73 1.40 -14.34
N SER A 200 12.47 0.53 -13.66
CA SER A 200 12.81 0.74 -12.25
C SER A 200 14.27 0.46 -11.93
N GLY A 201 14.81 1.24 -10.97
CA GLY A 201 16.13 1.09 -10.41
C GLY A 201 16.11 1.02 -8.89
N GLN A 202 17.30 0.87 -8.29
CA GLN A 202 17.46 0.73 -6.84
C GLN A 202 18.63 1.56 -6.33
N VAL A 203 18.43 2.26 -5.21
CA VAL A 203 19.48 2.90 -4.43
C VAL A 203 19.56 2.19 -3.08
N ARG A 204 20.77 1.70 -2.74
CA ARG A 204 20.99 1.00 -1.47
C ARG A 204 21.34 1.99 -0.36
N TYR A 205 20.78 1.75 0.84
CA TYR A 205 21.11 2.53 2.03
C TYR A 205 21.15 1.64 3.28
N GLU A 206 21.90 2.10 4.27
CA GLU A 206 21.89 1.50 5.61
C GLU A 206 20.75 2.12 6.42
N ARG A 207 19.98 1.28 7.10
CA ARG A 207 18.87 1.73 7.93
C ARG A 207 19.40 2.30 9.24
N GLU A 208 19.04 3.52 9.55
CA GLU A 208 19.32 4.08 10.85
C GLU A 208 18.42 3.49 11.94
N LEU A 209 18.91 3.48 13.17
CA LEU A 209 18.13 3.10 14.33
C LEU A 209 17.03 4.14 14.53
N ARG A 210 15.82 3.69 14.83
CA ARG A 210 14.69 4.57 15.15
C ARG A 210 15.07 5.61 16.19
N SER A 211 14.91 6.88 15.87
CA SER A 211 15.22 7.98 16.79
C SER A 211 14.24 8.03 17.98
N ALA A 212 12.99 7.53 17.83
CA ALA A 212 11.97 7.46 18.87
C ALA A 212 10.89 6.39 18.56
N GLY A 213 10.24 5.83 19.58
CA GLY A 213 9.06 4.97 19.48
C GLY A 213 9.30 3.46 19.64
N ARG A 214 8.38 2.77 20.34
CA ARG A 214 8.38 1.31 20.55
C ARG A 214 7.60 0.62 19.42
N THR A 215 8.17 -0.44 18.85
CA THR A 215 7.45 -1.32 17.90
C THR A 215 6.26 -1.99 18.61
N LYS A 216 5.03 -1.54 18.31
CA LYS A 216 3.78 -2.03 18.94
C LYS A 216 2.99 -2.94 17.99
N TYR A 217 3.62 -3.82 17.22
CA TYR A 217 2.86 -4.76 16.38
C TYR A 217 2.87 -6.17 17.00
N PRO A 218 1.79 -6.60 17.67
CA PRO A 218 1.63 -7.98 18.10
C PRO A 218 1.50 -8.90 16.88
N LEU A 219 1.99 -10.16 17.02
CA LEU A 219 1.97 -11.18 15.95
C LEU A 219 0.60 -11.34 15.29
N GLY A 220 -0.50 -11.22 16.04
CA GLY A 220 -1.86 -11.29 15.50
C GLY A 220 -2.17 -10.20 14.46
N ARG A 221 -1.68 -8.97 14.64
CA ARG A 221 -1.84 -7.90 13.64
C ARG A 221 -1.01 -8.15 12.38
N MET A 222 0.15 -8.78 12.51
CA MET A 222 0.97 -9.16 11.34
C MET A 222 0.29 -10.23 10.50
N ILE A 223 -0.35 -11.22 11.13
CA ILE A 223 -1.11 -12.26 10.43
C ILE A 223 -2.33 -11.64 9.73
N LEU A 224 -3.05 -10.75 10.39
CA LEU A 224 -4.20 -10.05 9.81
C LEU A 224 -3.79 -9.21 8.59
N LEU A 225 -2.72 -8.43 8.71
CA LEU A 225 -2.18 -7.63 7.59
C LEU A 225 -1.71 -8.52 6.41
N ALA A 226 -1.13 -9.68 6.71
CA ALA A 226 -0.75 -10.64 5.67
C ALA A 226 -1.99 -11.23 4.98
N ALA A 227 -3.01 -11.61 5.73
CA ALA A 227 -4.28 -12.10 5.19
C ALA A 227 -4.96 -11.04 4.32
N ASP A 228 -5.05 -9.79 4.80
CA ASP A 228 -5.60 -8.66 4.06
C ASP A 228 -4.85 -8.37 2.77
N SER A 229 -3.52 -8.45 2.80
CA SER A 229 -2.69 -8.28 1.60
C SER A 229 -2.93 -9.39 0.58
N ILE A 230 -3.04 -10.65 1.02
CA ILE A 230 -3.26 -11.81 0.15
C ILE A 230 -4.66 -11.74 -0.48
N THR A 231 -5.69 -11.52 0.33
CA THR A 231 -7.09 -11.48 -0.15
C THR A 231 -7.39 -10.21 -0.95
N GLY A 232 -6.68 -9.11 -0.69
CA GLY A 232 -6.82 -7.85 -1.43
C GLY A 232 -6.24 -7.90 -2.85
N PHE A 233 -5.14 -8.67 -3.07
CA PHE A 233 -4.43 -8.70 -4.35
C PHE A 233 -4.57 -10.01 -5.13
N SER A 234 -5.20 -11.02 -4.57
CA SER A 234 -5.23 -12.34 -5.19
C SER A 234 -6.54 -13.07 -4.94
N ALA A 235 -7.07 -13.67 -6.00
CA ALA A 235 -8.13 -14.66 -5.92
C ALA A 235 -7.61 -16.06 -5.52
N ALA A 236 -6.32 -16.20 -5.13
CA ALA A 236 -5.75 -17.49 -4.77
C ALA A 236 -6.46 -18.19 -3.60
N PRO A 237 -6.87 -17.49 -2.51
CA PRO A 237 -7.67 -18.12 -1.46
C PRO A 237 -9.02 -18.65 -1.97
N LEU A 238 -9.68 -17.94 -2.89
CA LEU A 238 -10.93 -18.39 -3.48
C LEU A 238 -10.74 -19.64 -4.35
N ARG A 239 -9.63 -19.70 -5.12
CA ARG A 239 -9.25 -20.89 -5.88
C ARG A 239 -8.94 -22.06 -4.95
N LEU A 240 -8.27 -21.81 -3.81
CA LEU A 240 -8.03 -22.85 -2.79
C LEU A 240 -9.36 -23.42 -2.27
N ALA A 241 -10.35 -22.58 -1.98
CA ALA A 241 -11.70 -23.04 -1.58
C ALA A 241 -12.34 -23.91 -2.67
N THR A 242 -12.18 -23.56 -3.95
CA THR A 242 -12.66 -24.36 -5.07
C THR A 242 -11.98 -25.74 -5.12
N TRP A 243 -10.65 -25.80 -4.92
CA TRP A 243 -9.92 -27.07 -4.86
C TRP A 243 -10.29 -27.92 -3.65
N LEU A 244 -10.49 -27.29 -2.47
CA LEU A 244 -10.95 -27.99 -1.26
C LEU A 244 -12.37 -28.56 -1.45
N GLY A 245 -13.26 -27.77 -2.03
CA GLY A 245 -14.62 -28.20 -2.38
C GLY A 245 -14.62 -29.36 -3.38
N GLY A 246 -13.79 -29.27 -4.43
CA GLY A 246 -13.61 -30.35 -5.41
C GLY A 246 -13.04 -31.62 -4.78
N GLY A 247 -12.04 -31.51 -3.92
CA GLY A 247 -11.51 -32.64 -3.16
C GLY A 247 -12.52 -33.29 -2.23
N ALA A 248 -13.30 -32.49 -1.49
CA ALA A 248 -14.39 -32.97 -0.65
C ALA A 248 -15.46 -33.70 -1.48
N PHE A 249 -15.79 -33.18 -2.66
CA PHE A 249 -16.73 -33.82 -3.58
C PHE A 249 -16.25 -35.19 -4.04
N VAL A 250 -14.96 -35.33 -4.42
CA VAL A 250 -14.39 -36.63 -4.81
C VAL A 250 -14.41 -37.63 -3.65
N VAL A 251 -14.09 -37.18 -2.43
CA VAL A 251 -14.19 -38.02 -1.22
C VAL A 251 -15.64 -38.46 -0.99
N CYS A 252 -16.62 -37.57 -1.11
CA CYS A 252 -18.05 -37.90 -1.03
C CYS A 252 -18.44 -38.95 -2.05
N LEU A 253 -18.04 -38.78 -3.31
CA LEU A 253 -18.33 -39.72 -4.38
C LEU A 253 -17.73 -41.10 -4.08
N GLY A 254 -16.48 -41.18 -3.58
CA GLY A 254 -15.86 -42.40 -3.15
C GLY A 254 -16.58 -43.12 -2.00
N LEU A 255 -17.02 -42.37 -0.98
CA LEU A 255 -17.81 -42.88 0.13
C LEU A 255 -19.18 -43.37 -0.34
N LEU A 256 -19.80 -42.69 -1.27
CA LEU A 256 -21.08 -43.09 -1.84
C LEU A 256 -20.99 -44.42 -2.60
N VAL A 257 -19.97 -44.56 -3.44
CA VAL A 257 -19.66 -45.82 -4.16
C VAL A 257 -19.36 -46.94 -3.16
N TYR A 258 -18.54 -46.68 -2.14
CA TYR A 258 -18.24 -47.66 -1.10
C TYR A 258 -19.49 -48.13 -0.35
N THR A 259 -20.36 -47.22 0.04
CA THR A 259 -21.60 -47.55 0.75
C THR A 259 -22.55 -48.36 -0.12
N PHE A 260 -22.67 -48.01 -1.40
CA PHE A 260 -23.58 -48.66 -2.33
C PHE A 260 -23.10 -50.12 -2.65
N THR A 261 -21.77 -50.30 -2.82
CA THR A 261 -21.21 -51.62 -3.04
C THR A 261 -21.31 -52.49 -1.80
N GLY A 262 -21.07 -51.93 -0.59
CA GLY A 262 -21.27 -52.66 0.69
C GLY A 262 -22.72 -53.09 0.87
N TYR A 263 -23.67 -52.25 0.54
CA TYR A 263 -25.10 -52.60 0.58
C TYR A 263 -25.42 -53.71 -0.42
N ALA A 264 -24.95 -53.62 -1.65
CA ALA A 264 -25.23 -54.61 -2.69
C ALA A 264 -24.61 -56.01 -2.37
N LEU A 265 -23.53 -56.03 -1.60
CA LEU A 265 -22.86 -57.25 -1.16
C LEU A 265 -23.43 -57.82 0.17
N GLY A 266 -24.47 -57.22 0.73
CA GLY A 266 -25.13 -57.67 1.97
C GLY A 266 -24.33 -57.38 3.25
N HIS A 267 -23.29 -56.55 3.17
CA HIS A 267 -22.52 -56.15 4.34
C HIS A 267 -23.14 -54.88 4.94
N THR A 268 -23.92 -55.04 6.01
CA THR A 268 -24.38 -53.90 6.80
C THR A 268 -23.23 -53.38 7.67
N VAL A 269 -22.72 -52.22 7.35
CA VAL A 269 -21.65 -51.59 8.12
C VAL A 269 -22.27 -50.91 9.35
N PRO A 270 -21.88 -51.25 10.60
CA PRO A 270 -22.22 -50.46 11.78
C PRO A 270 -21.43 -49.17 11.67
N GLY A 271 -22.09 -48.10 11.17
CA GLY A 271 -21.37 -46.95 10.66
C GLY A 271 -21.89 -45.56 11.11
N TRP A 272 -22.62 -45.47 12.24
CA TRP A 272 -23.14 -44.18 12.72
C TRP A 272 -22.03 -43.16 12.95
N THR A 273 -20.89 -43.58 13.54
CA THR A 273 -19.76 -42.71 13.83
C THR A 273 -19.08 -42.22 12.53
N SER A 274 -18.90 -43.08 11.54
CA SER A 274 -18.30 -42.76 10.26
C SER A 274 -19.19 -41.79 9.44
N LEU A 275 -20.49 -42.01 9.46
CA LEU A 275 -21.45 -41.11 8.80
C LEU A 275 -21.44 -39.72 9.44
N LEU A 276 -21.51 -39.65 10.79
CA LEU A 276 -21.45 -38.38 11.51
C LEU A 276 -20.14 -37.62 11.24
N THR A 277 -19.00 -38.33 11.28
CA THR A 277 -17.68 -37.74 10.99
C THR A 277 -17.63 -37.18 9.56
N ALA A 278 -18.13 -37.92 8.57
CA ALA A 278 -18.17 -37.47 7.18
C ALA A 278 -19.07 -36.21 7.01
N VAL A 279 -20.25 -36.20 7.62
CA VAL A 279 -21.17 -35.06 7.56
C VAL A 279 -20.56 -33.81 8.23
N VAL A 280 -19.97 -33.99 9.42
CA VAL A 280 -19.31 -32.87 10.13
C VAL A 280 -18.11 -32.35 9.35
N PHE A 281 -17.27 -33.23 8.78
CA PHE A 281 -16.13 -32.82 7.98
C PHE A 281 -16.54 -32.02 6.73
N ILE A 282 -17.51 -32.54 5.99
CA ILE A 282 -18.03 -31.84 4.79
C ILE A 282 -18.67 -30.51 5.17
N GLY A 283 -19.47 -30.48 6.25
CA GLY A 283 -20.06 -29.25 6.78
C GLY A 283 -18.99 -28.22 7.18
N ALA A 284 -17.92 -28.65 7.82
CA ALA A 284 -16.81 -27.78 8.18
C ALA A 284 -16.11 -27.19 6.93
N VAL A 285 -15.78 -28.02 5.93
CA VAL A 285 -15.20 -27.54 4.66
C VAL A 285 -16.14 -26.55 3.97
N GLN A 286 -17.44 -26.85 3.93
CA GLN A 286 -18.44 -25.99 3.33
C GLN A 286 -18.53 -24.61 4.04
N LEU A 287 -18.54 -24.58 5.36
CA LEU A 287 -18.54 -23.34 6.14
C LEU A 287 -17.29 -22.50 5.90
N VAL A 288 -16.12 -23.11 5.79
CA VAL A 288 -14.86 -22.41 5.44
C VAL A 288 -14.98 -21.79 4.04
N CYS A 289 -15.50 -22.53 3.05
CA CYS A 289 -15.68 -22.03 1.69
C CYS A 289 -16.67 -20.86 1.65
N VAL A 290 -17.79 -20.95 2.36
CA VAL A 290 -18.79 -19.87 2.47
C VAL A 290 -18.21 -18.64 3.18
N GLY A 291 -17.46 -18.85 4.27
CA GLY A 291 -16.79 -17.76 4.98
C GLY A 291 -15.80 -17.01 4.08
N LEU A 292 -15.02 -17.75 3.30
CA LEU A 292 -14.10 -17.16 2.33
C LEU A 292 -14.82 -16.38 1.23
N LEU A 293 -15.91 -16.93 0.70
CA LEU A 293 -16.76 -16.23 -0.27
C LEU A 293 -17.33 -14.95 0.33
N GLY A 294 -17.78 -15.00 1.58
CA GLY A 294 -18.26 -13.84 2.33
C GLY A 294 -17.23 -12.71 2.41
N GLU A 295 -15.96 -13.03 2.63
CA GLU A 295 -14.86 -12.04 2.64
C GLU A 295 -14.71 -11.33 1.29
N TYR A 296 -14.77 -12.05 0.16
CA TYR A 296 -14.71 -11.44 -1.16
C TYR A 296 -15.97 -10.62 -1.49
N VAL A 297 -17.14 -11.07 -1.08
CA VAL A 297 -18.38 -10.30 -1.23
C VAL A 297 -18.29 -8.99 -0.42
N ALA A 298 -17.78 -9.03 0.80
CA ALA A 298 -17.57 -7.83 1.62
C ALA A 298 -16.61 -6.82 0.96
N ARG A 299 -15.54 -7.30 0.32
CA ARG A 299 -14.60 -6.46 -0.44
C ARG A 299 -15.27 -5.84 -1.68
N ILE A 300 -16.02 -6.63 -2.45
CA ILE A 300 -16.79 -6.14 -3.59
C ILE A 300 -17.80 -5.09 -3.12
N TYR A 301 -18.51 -5.33 -2.03
CA TYR A 301 -19.46 -4.40 -1.44
C TYR A 301 -18.78 -3.06 -1.08
N THR A 302 -17.63 -3.11 -0.42
CA THR A 302 -16.85 -1.92 -0.06
C THR A 302 -16.39 -1.17 -1.32
N ALA A 303 -15.91 -1.88 -2.34
CA ALA A 303 -15.48 -1.29 -3.60
C ALA A 303 -16.64 -0.62 -4.36
N VAL A 304 -17.82 -1.25 -4.39
CA VAL A 304 -19.01 -0.71 -5.04
C VAL A 304 -19.56 0.53 -4.34
N GLN A 305 -19.39 0.65 -3.01
CA GLN A 305 -19.78 1.85 -2.26
C GLN A 305 -19.02 3.09 -2.72
N ASN A 306 -17.85 2.94 -3.31
CA ASN A 306 -16.99 4.03 -3.83
C ASN A 306 -16.79 5.17 -2.82
N ARG A 307 -16.67 4.84 -1.53
CA ARG A 307 -16.42 5.84 -0.47
C ARG A 307 -14.96 6.29 -0.53
N PRO A 308 -14.66 7.60 -0.47
CA PRO A 308 -13.28 8.08 -0.47
C PRO A 308 -12.47 7.46 0.66
N ALA A 309 -11.21 7.09 0.38
CA ALA A 309 -10.30 6.54 1.37
C ALA A 309 -9.98 7.55 2.49
N TYR A 310 -10.03 8.85 2.17
CA TYR A 310 -9.74 9.93 3.11
C TYR A 310 -10.60 11.17 2.82
N TYR A 311 -10.70 12.05 3.80
CA TYR A 311 -11.28 13.39 3.66
C TYR A 311 -10.28 14.43 4.14
N VAL A 312 -10.00 15.44 3.29
CA VAL A 312 -9.16 16.57 3.66
C VAL A 312 -9.96 17.51 4.56
N GLY A 313 -9.36 17.88 5.68
CA GLY A 313 -9.87 18.88 6.59
C GLY A 313 -9.37 20.29 6.25
N HIS A 314 -8.07 20.39 5.93
CA HIS A 314 -7.44 21.63 5.48
C HIS A 314 -6.25 21.30 4.57
N ASP A 315 -5.96 22.23 3.66
CA ASP A 315 -4.78 22.22 2.80
C ASP A 315 -4.23 23.66 2.74
N THR A 316 -2.98 23.81 3.08
CA THR A 316 -2.37 25.15 3.13
C THR A 316 -2.15 25.80 1.75
N ALA A 317 -2.32 25.04 0.66
CA ALA A 317 -2.32 25.60 -0.69
C ALA A 317 -3.68 26.21 -1.09
N ASP A 318 -4.79 25.74 -0.50
CA ASP A 318 -6.15 26.17 -0.89
C ASP A 318 -6.51 27.56 -0.33
N GLY A 319 -5.62 28.30 0.33
CA GLY A 319 -5.90 29.62 0.92
C GLY A 319 -6.91 29.54 2.09
N ALA A 320 -6.84 30.47 3.02
CA ALA A 320 -7.79 30.56 4.14
C ALA A 320 -9.18 31.01 3.62
N GLY A 321 -10.01 30.08 3.11
CA GLY A 321 -11.36 30.45 2.70
C GLY A 321 -12.12 29.47 1.79
N GLU A 322 -11.49 28.53 1.16
CA GLU A 322 -12.23 27.56 0.33
C GLU A 322 -12.67 26.34 1.13
N GLN A 323 -13.98 26.13 1.20
CA GLN A 323 -14.57 24.91 1.74
C GLN A 323 -14.08 23.70 0.93
N PRO A 324 -13.83 22.54 1.58
CA PRO A 324 -13.31 21.35 0.92
C PRO A 324 -14.20 20.97 -0.26
N SER A 325 -13.64 21.03 -1.48
CA SER A 325 -14.32 20.54 -2.67
C SER A 325 -14.64 19.06 -2.48
N ALA A 326 -15.92 18.71 -2.64
CA ALA A 326 -16.35 17.33 -2.71
C ALA A 326 -15.52 16.58 -3.78
N PRO A 327 -15.17 15.30 -3.59
CA PRO A 327 -14.47 14.53 -4.60
C PRO A 327 -15.24 14.60 -5.92
N ARG A 328 -14.54 14.99 -7.00
CA ARG A 328 -15.14 15.02 -8.34
C ARG A 328 -15.70 13.63 -8.66
N PRO A 329 -16.98 13.50 -9.03
CA PRO A 329 -17.52 12.22 -9.45
C PRO A 329 -16.72 11.74 -10.68
N VAL A 330 -16.28 10.49 -10.63
CA VAL A 330 -15.64 9.83 -11.78
C VAL A 330 -16.62 9.89 -12.95
N PRO A 331 -16.23 10.34 -14.16
CA PRO A 331 -17.11 10.38 -15.30
C PRO A 331 -17.63 8.98 -15.58
N ARG A 332 -18.94 8.76 -15.46
CA ARG A 332 -19.58 7.53 -15.92
C ARG A 332 -19.30 7.42 -17.42
N SER A 333 -18.59 6.37 -17.83
CA SER A 333 -18.48 6.04 -19.23
C SER A 333 -19.90 5.95 -19.82
N ARG A 334 -20.24 6.86 -20.71
CA ARG A 334 -21.45 6.77 -21.49
C ARG A 334 -21.32 5.51 -22.35
N THR A 335 -21.96 4.45 -21.94
CA THR A 335 -22.29 3.34 -22.85
C THR A 335 -23.08 3.96 -24.00
N ARG A 336 -22.42 4.07 -25.17
CA ARG A 336 -23.13 4.35 -26.42
C ARG A 336 -24.14 3.22 -26.62
N ALA A 337 -25.41 3.53 -26.46
CA ALA A 337 -26.45 2.77 -27.10
C ALA A 337 -26.31 3.08 -28.60
N GLU A 338 -25.89 2.14 -29.38
CA GLU A 338 -26.07 2.17 -30.83
C GLU A 338 -27.44 1.55 -31.16
N PRO A 339 -28.09 2.07 -32.21
CA PRO A 339 -29.47 1.75 -32.57
C PRO A 339 -29.67 0.34 -33.13
#